data_6cc9a3c6699b7cb7e7cc71930d9698cb
#
_entry.id   6cc9a3c6699b7cb7e7cc71930d9698cb
#
_cell.length_a   1.000
_cell.length_b   1.000
_cell.length_c   1.000
_cell.angle_alpha   90.00
_cell.angle_beta   90.00
_cell.angle_gamma   90.00
#
_symmetry.space_group_name_H-M   'P 1'
#
loop_
_entity.id
_entity.type
_entity.pdbx_description
1 polymer ?
#
loop_
_entity_poly.entity_id
_entity_poly.type
_entity_poly.pdbx_seq_one_letter_code
_entity_poly.pdbx_strand_id
1 'polypeptide(L)'
;MKLNSYLLFLAAICMSTVLTAQTKEDLKKQKSELEKEISYTTELLNKTKTSKTKSLTQLKLLESQIKTKQKLLNALNTEIKGINKDIKKTEVSIIQTEQEIIAEEQNLKNLKQEYAKMIYAAFKQKGKRNDLMFIVSAPDFNQAYKRMVYLKQYSAFRKNQAIKIAESQKELIKKKEKLAQQKDRLIEESATKTILVESEKKELESVNSTKNEKQTLVNDLSKSEKLFKKQIQDKQNKAKALDDKIRKIIEEEIAKVRAETKKKTGNDSYNLTPEALALSSGFTNNQGKLPWPLEKGVIITRYGKQKHPVFAAVETFNNGIDIATDKNTAVRVVFDGTVSRIFFIKGEGKAILINHGEYFSVYSGLKEVTVKVGDKLLSKEKIGIVLTHEEENKTELHFEIWKGYDKQDPSKWLYNAY
;
A
#
# COMPACT_ATOMS: atom_id res chain seq x y z
N MET A 1 -5.28 7.03 -46.50
CA MET A 1 -5.08 7.89 -45.28
C MET A 1 -6.13 7.76 -44.20
N LYS A 2 -6.87 6.64 -44.08
CA LYS A 2 -7.90 6.45 -43.00
C LYS A 2 -7.62 5.29 -42.03
N LEU A 3 -6.57 4.51 -42.26
CA LEU A 3 -6.24 3.33 -41.41
C LEU A 3 -5.36 3.68 -40.19
N ASN A 4 -4.55 4.75 -40.27
CA ASN A 4 -3.66 5.15 -39.16
C ASN A 4 -4.38 5.92 -38.02
N SER A 5 -5.58 6.45 -38.28
CA SER A 5 -6.36 7.19 -37.26
C SER A 5 -7.05 6.24 -36.25
N TYR A 6 -7.44 5.03 -36.69
CA TYR A 6 -8.06 4.03 -35.83
C TYR A 6 -7.05 3.32 -34.91
N LEU A 7 -5.80 3.15 -35.36
CA LEU A 7 -4.74 2.54 -34.54
C LEU A 7 -4.31 3.48 -33.40
N LEU A 8 -4.27 4.79 -33.65
CA LEU A 8 -3.97 5.81 -32.63
C LEU A 8 -5.10 5.97 -31.61
N PHE A 9 -6.36 5.79 -32.01
CA PHE A 9 -7.51 5.82 -31.11
C PHE A 9 -7.62 4.56 -30.23
N LEU A 10 -7.24 3.39 -30.74
CA LEU A 10 -7.16 2.16 -29.96
C LEU A 10 -6.01 2.16 -28.96
N ALA A 11 -4.87 2.77 -29.30
CA ALA A 11 -3.74 2.95 -28.38
C ALA A 11 -4.03 3.95 -27.26
N ALA A 12 -4.83 4.99 -27.51
CA ALA A 12 -5.25 5.95 -26.50
C ALA A 12 -6.28 5.39 -25.51
N ILE A 13 -7.12 4.42 -25.92
CA ILE A 13 -8.07 3.75 -25.04
C ILE A 13 -7.39 2.71 -24.14
N CYS A 14 -6.29 2.10 -24.57
CA CYS A 14 -5.49 1.19 -23.72
C CYS A 14 -4.62 1.92 -22.68
N MET A 15 -4.40 3.23 -22.80
CA MET A 15 -3.59 4.00 -21.84
C MET A 15 -4.38 4.63 -20.69
N SER A 16 -5.73 4.56 -20.71
CA SER A 16 -6.58 5.22 -19.70
C SER A 16 -7.16 4.29 -18.62
N THR A 17 -6.72 3.03 -18.51
CA THR A 17 -7.23 2.08 -17.50
C THR A 17 -6.17 1.55 -16.54
N VAL A 18 -5.09 2.29 -16.30
CA VAL A 18 -4.27 2.08 -15.11
C VAL A 18 -4.75 3.03 -14.00
N LEU A 19 -6.05 3.01 -13.70
CA LEU A 19 -6.48 3.21 -12.33
C LEU A 19 -6.07 1.90 -11.61
N THR A 20 -4.96 1.96 -10.92
CA THR A 20 -4.50 0.90 -10.02
C THR A 20 -5.62 0.59 -9.02
N ALA A 21 -6.48 -0.35 -9.38
CA ALA A 21 -7.26 -1.03 -8.38
C ALA A 21 -6.22 -1.62 -7.42
N GLN A 22 -6.13 -1.05 -6.20
CA GLN A 22 -5.29 -1.62 -5.15
C GLN A 22 -5.57 -3.11 -5.10
N THR A 23 -4.56 -3.93 -5.37
CA THR A 23 -4.73 -5.37 -5.33
C THR A 23 -5.02 -5.77 -3.89
N LYS A 24 -5.75 -6.88 -3.70
CA LYS A 24 -6.05 -7.42 -2.36
C LYS A 24 -4.75 -7.63 -1.54
N GLU A 25 -3.67 -7.91 -2.24
CA GLU A 25 -2.33 -8.13 -1.67
C GLU A 25 -1.68 -6.82 -1.20
N ASP A 26 -1.83 -5.73 -1.97
CA ASP A 26 -1.36 -4.40 -1.59
C ASP A 26 -2.08 -3.89 -0.32
N LEU A 27 -3.40 -4.07 -0.23
CA LEU A 27 -4.18 -3.73 0.96
C LEU A 27 -3.74 -4.53 2.19
N LYS A 28 -3.48 -5.83 2.03
CA LYS A 28 -3.00 -6.70 3.12
C LYS A 28 -1.62 -6.26 3.60
N LYS A 29 -0.72 -5.90 2.68
CA LYS A 29 0.62 -5.38 3.01
C LYS A 29 0.51 -4.04 3.73
N GLN A 30 -0.30 -3.10 3.21
CA GLN A 30 -0.53 -1.80 3.84
C GLN A 30 -1.11 -1.93 5.25
N LYS A 31 -2.07 -2.84 5.47
CA LYS A 31 -2.64 -3.13 6.79
C LYS A 31 -1.57 -3.62 7.76
N SER A 32 -0.73 -4.58 7.35
CA SER A 32 0.37 -5.10 8.19
C SER A 32 1.39 -4.01 8.55
N GLU A 33 1.71 -3.10 7.64
CA GLU A 33 2.61 -1.96 7.91
C GLU A 33 1.98 -0.99 8.92
N LEU A 34 0.69 -0.66 8.78
CA LEU A 34 -0.03 0.20 9.72
C LEU A 34 -0.14 -0.41 11.11
N GLU A 35 -0.40 -1.72 11.22
CA GLU A 35 -0.44 -2.45 12.49
C GLU A 35 0.91 -2.42 13.21
N LYS A 36 2.03 -2.57 12.48
CA LYS A 36 3.38 -2.44 13.03
C LYS A 36 3.68 -1.02 13.52
N GLU A 37 3.26 0.01 12.77
CA GLU A 37 3.41 1.41 13.16
C GLU A 37 2.60 1.72 14.42
N ILE A 38 1.36 1.23 14.53
CA ILE A 38 0.52 1.36 15.72
C ILE A 38 1.17 0.68 16.93
N SER A 39 1.66 -0.54 16.75
CA SER A 39 2.35 -1.29 17.82
C SER A 39 3.56 -0.53 18.33
N TYR A 40 4.43 -0.05 17.44
CA TYR A 40 5.61 0.73 17.82
C TYR A 40 5.25 2.07 18.49
N THR A 41 4.26 2.79 17.97
CA THR A 41 3.78 4.03 18.57
C THR A 41 3.21 3.79 19.97
N THR A 42 2.52 2.67 20.18
CA THR A 42 2.00 2.26 21.50
C THR A 42 3.14 1.96 22.47
N GLU A 43 4.20 1.31 22.02
CA GLU A 43 5.39 1.06 22.83
C GLU A 43 6.06 2.37 23.27
N LEU A 44 6.26 3.31 22.34
CA LEU A 44 6.79 4.64 22.66
C LEU A 44 5.90 5.41 23.63
N LEU A 45 4.57 5.37 23.44
CA LEU A 45 3.62 5.98 24.38
C LEU A 45 3.74 5.39 25.78
N ASN A 46 3.83 4.09 25.92
CA ASN A 46 3.97 3.44 27.22
C ASN A 46 5.28 3.85 27.92
N LYS A 47 6.38 3.95 27.16
CA LYS A 47 7.68 4.45 27.68
C LYS A 47 7.60 5.90 28.15
N THR A 48 6.83 6.75 27.44
CA THR A 48 6.65 8.16 27.83
C THR A 48 5.66 8.35 29.00
N LYS A 49 4.69 7.45 29.19
CA LYS A 49 3.72 7.47 30.31
C LYS A 49 4.39 7.27 31.68
N THR A 50 5.52 6.61 31.74
CA THR A 50 6.27 6.39 32.99
C THR A 50 6.93 7.66 33.54
N SER A 51 7.03 8.73 32.74
CA SER A 51 7.53 10.04 33.18
C SER A 51 6.47 10.77 34.02
N LYS A 52 6.93 11.39 35.13
CA LYS A 52 6.06 12.21 35.98
C LYS A 52 5.55 13.49 35.32
N THR A 53 6.13 13.89 34.20
CA THR A 53 5.79 15.10 33.45
C THR A 53 4.99 14.74 32.20
N LYS A 54 3.73 15.15 32.13
CA LYS A 54 2.90 15.07 30.93
C LYS A 54 3.54 15.94 29.85
N SER A 55 3.87 15.38 28.69
CA SER A 55 4.68 16.08 27.70
C SER A 55 3.94 16.31 26.37
N LEU A 56 4.34 17.38 25.67
CA LEU A 56 3.88 17.63 24.29
C LEU A 56 4.22 16.47 23.35
N THR A 57 5.30 15.73 23.63
CA THR A 57 5.68 14.53 22.87
C THR A 57 4.64 13.44 22.98
N GLN A 58 4.08 13.18 24.20
CA GLN A 58 2.96 12.25 24.36
C GLN A 58 1.76 12.64 23.51
N LEU A 59 1.40 13.93 23.53
CA LEU A 59 0.27 14.43 22.75
C LEU A 59 0.48 14.20 21.25
N LYS A 60 1.67 14.51 20.75
CA LYS A 60 2.02 14.29 19.32
C LYS A 60 2.04 12.80 18.95
N LEU A 61 2.51 11.92 19.84
CA LEU A 61 2.45 10.48 19.63
C LEU A 61 1.01 9.98 19.57
N LEU A 62 0.10 10.47 20.46
CA LEU A 62 -1.32 10.14 20.41
C LEU A 62 -1.96 10.64 19.09
N GLU A 63 -1.61 11.83 18.62
CA GLU A 63 -2.10 12.36 17.35
C GLU A 63 -1.63 11.51 16.17
N SER A 64 -0.35 11.11 16.14
CA SER A 64 0.18 10.19 15.13
C SER A 64 -0.55 8.85 15.18
N GLN A 65 -0.73 8.27 16.37
CA GLN A 65 -1.45 7.01 16.55
C GLN A 65 -2.89 7.08 16.05
N ILE A 66 -3.63 8.15 16.37
CA ILE A 66 -4.99 8.38 15.88
C ILE A 66 -5.01 8.43 14.35
N LYS A 67 -4.05 9.15 13.74
CA LYS A 67 -3.96 9.25 12.27
C LYS A 67 -3.70 7.89 11.62
N THR A 68 -2.78 7.11 12.17
CA THR A 68 -2.44 5.79 11.65
C THR A 68 -3.60 4.80 11.81
N LYS A 69 -4.27 4.79 12.96
CA LYS A 69 -5.49 4.00 13.18
C LYS A 69 -6.62 4.39 12.23
N GLN A 70 -6.78 5.68 11.92
CA GLN A 70 -7.78 6.13 10.93
C GLN A 70 -7.46 5.64 9.52
N LYS A 71 -6.18 5.60 9.13
CA LYS A 71 -5.76 4.98 7.86
C LYS A 71 -6.07 3.48 7.84
N LEU A 72 -5.85 2.78 8.96
CA LEU A 72 -6.19 1.36 9.10
C LEU A 72 -7.69 1.11 8.95
N LEU A 73 -8.53 1.92 9.61
CA LEU A 73 -9.99 1.85 9.45
C LEU A 73 -10.42 2.06 7.99
N ASN A 74 -9.82 3.02 7.29
CA ASN A 74 -10.12 3.25 5.88
C ASN A 74 -9.71 2.04 5.00
N ALA A 75 -8.58 1.40 5.29
CA ALA A 75 -8.14 0.19 4.59
C ALA A 75 -9.10 -0.98 4.83
N LEU A 76 -9.52 -1.22 6.10
CA LEU A 76 -10.51 -2.23 6.47
C LEU A 76 -11.85 -2.01 5.75
N ASN A 77 -12.34 -0.78 5.73
CA ASN A 77 -13.57 -0.41 5.01
C ASN A 77 -13.48 -0.67 3.50
N THR A 78 -12.31 -0.41 2.90
CA THR A 78 -12.09 -0.68 1.48
C THR A 78 -12.08 -2.18 1.21
N GLU A 79 -11.45 -2.97 2.07
CA GLU A 79 -11.43 -4.43 1.98
C GLU A 79 -12.84 -5.03 2.13
N ILE A 80 -13.62 -4.56 3.12
CA ILE A 80 -15.02 -4.98 3.34
C ILE A 80 -15.89 -4.66 2.12
N LYS A 81 -15.73 -3.48 1.51
CA LYS A 81 -16.44 -3.11 0.27
C LYS A 81 -16.07 -4.04 -0.89
N GLY A 82 -14.79 -4.40 -1.01
CA GLY A 82 -14.31 -5.36 -2.01
C GLY A 82 -14.97 -6.73 -1.84
N ILE A 83 -14.92 -7.29 -0.64
CA ILE A 83 -15.55 -8.59 -0.33
C ILE A 83 -17.06 -8.58 -0.55
N ASN A 84 -17.76 -7.50 -0.16
CA ASN A 84 -19.20 -7.37 -0.45
C ASN A 84 -19.50 -7.41 -1.94
N LYS A 85 -18.63 -6.83 -2.79
CA LYS A 85 -18.77 -6.90 -4.25
C LYS A 85 -18.55 -8.32 -4.77
N ASP A 86 -17.55 -9.03 -4.22
CA ASP A 86 -17.24 -10.40 -4.61
C ASP A 86 -18.36 -11.36 -4.18
N ILE A 87 -18.90 -11.24 -2.96
CA ILE A 87 -20.07 -11.97 -2.47
C ILE A 87 -21.25 -11.80 -3.45
N LYS A 88 -21.61 -10.56 -3.81
CA LYS A 88 -22.69 -10.31 -4.75
C LYS A 88 -22.48 -10.96 -6.12
N LYS A 89 -21.23 -10.94 -6.63
CA LYS A 89 -20.91 -11.61 -7.90
C LYS A 89 -21.06 -13.12 -7.80
N THR A 90 -20.58 -13.70 -6.68
CA THR A 90 -20.70 -15.14 -6.41
C THR A 90 -22.15 -15.57 -6.28
N GLU A 91 -23.00 -14.79 -5.57
CA GLU A 91 -24.45 -15.02 -5.46
C GLU A 91 -25.15 -15.01 -6.82
N VAL A 92 -24.89 -14.01 -7.65
CA VAL A 92 -25.46 -13.94 -9.02
C VAL A 92 -24.99 -15.12 -9.86
N SER A 93 -23.72 -15.50 -9.76
CA SER A 93 -23.17 -16.68 -10.48
C SER A 93 -23.79 -17.99 -10.01
N ILE A 94 -24.09 -18.13 -8.72
CA ILE A 94 -24.82 -19.28 -8.16
C ILE A 94 -26.21 -19.37 -8.78
N ILE A 95 -26.99 -18.27 -8.77
CA ILE A 95 -28.35 -18.24 -9.34
C ILE A 95 -28.34 -18.63 -10.82
N GLN A 96 -27.37 -18.10 -11.59
CA GLN A 96 -27.22 -18.45 -13.01
C GLN A 96 -26.91 -19.95 -13.20
N THR A 97 -25.95 -20.48 -12.42
CA THR A 97 -25.58 -21.90 -12.47
C THR A 97 -26.73 -22.81 -12.07
N GLU A 98 -27.55 -22.43 -11.06
CA GLU A 98 -28.76 -23.17 -10.66
C GLU A 98 -29.80 -23.19 -11.76
N GLN A 99 -30.05 -22.06 -12.44
CA GLN A 99 -30.94 -21.99 -13.60
C GLN A 99 -30.45 -22.88 -14.75
N GLU A 100 -29.15 -22.87 -15.05
CA GLU A 100 -28.55 -23.73 -16.07
C GLU A 100 -28.68 -25.23 -15.72
N ILE A 101 -28.56 -25.59 -14.45
CA ILE A 101 -28.75 -26.98 -13.97
C ILE A 101 -30.19 -27.41 -14.20
N ILE A 102 -31.18 -26.57 -13.82
CA ILE A 102 -32.61 -26.87 -14.01
C ILE A 102 -32.91 -27.09 -15.49
N ALA A 103 -32.42 -26.21 -16.37
CA ALA A 103 -32.60 -26.34 -17.80
C ALA A 103 -32.01 -27.63 -18.37
N GLU A 104 -30.78 -27.97 -17.94
CA GLU A 104 -30.06 -29.18 -18.40
C GLU A 104 -30.73 -30.45 -17.86
N GLU A 105 -31.23 -30.47 -16.61
CA GLU A 105 -32.01 -31.59 -16.06
C GLU A 105 -33.27 -31.83 -16.86
N GLN A 106 -33.97 -30.77 -17.25
CA GLN A 106 -35.18 -30.90 -18.09
C GLN A 106 -34.82 -31.42 -19.48
N ASN A 107 -33.75 -30.90 -20.10
CA ASN A 107 -33.25 -31.37 -21.41
C ASN A 107 -32.88 -32.87 -21.34
N LEU A 108 -32.13 -33.27 -20.34
CA LEU A 108 -31.72 -34.67 -20.13
C LEU A 108 -32.94 -35.58 -19.91
N LYS A 109 -33.92 -35.10 -19.17
CA LYS A 109 -35.19 -35.83 -18.97
C LYS A 109 -35.92 -36.06 -20.30
N ASN A 110 -36.03 -35.04 -21.13
CA ASN A 110 -36.65 -35.12 -22.46
C ASN A 110 -35.89 -36.09 -23.37
N LEU A 111 -34.58 -35.98 -23.47
CA LEU A 111 -33.72 -36.89 -24.24
C LEU A 111 -33.87 -38.36 -23.79
N LYS A 112 -33.90 -38.64 -22.50
CA LYS A 112 -34.13 -39.95 -21.96
C LYS A 112 -35.51 -40.50 -22.28
N GLN A 113 -36.56 -39.67 -22.21
CA GLN A 113 -37.91 -40.07 -22.56
C GLN A 113 -38.05 -40.44 -24.05
N GLU A 114 -37.49 -39.63 -24.94
CA GLU A 114 -37.47 -39.88 -26.37
C GLU A 114 -36.68 -41.16 -26.70
N TYR A 115 -35.52 -41.33 -26.09
CA TYR A 115 -34.73 -42.55 -26.26
C TYR A 115 -35.46 -43.79 -25.74
N ALA A 116 -36.12 -43.71 -24.58
CA ALA A 116 -36.90 -44.81 -24.01
C ALA A 116 -38.05 -45.23 -24.93
N LYS A 117 -38.76 -44.25 -25.54
CA LYS A 117 -39.84 -44.54 -26.53
C LYS A 117 -39.27 -45.30 -27.75
N MET A 118 -38.09 -44.88 -28.23
CA MET A 118 -37.42 -45.56 -29.37
C MET A 118 -37.00 -47.00 -29.02
N ILE A 119 -36.41 -47.20 -27.83
CA ILE A 119 -36.00 -48.50 -27.36
C ILE A 119 -37.22 -49.42 -27.16
N TYR A 120 -38.31 -48.90 -26.55
CA TYR A 120 -39.54 -49.64 -26.36
C TYR A 120 -40.16 -50.07 -27.71
N ALA A 121 -40.23 -49.18 -28.68
CA ALA A 121 -40.71 -49.49 -30.03
C ALA A 121 -39.83 -50.56 -30.70
N ALA A 122 -38.53 -50.47 -30.59
CA ALA A 122 -37.58 -51.48 -31.11
C ALA A 122 -37.74 -52.86 -30.41
N PHE A 123 -37.93 -52.85 -29.08
CA PHE A 123 -38.16 -54.07 -28.31
C PHE A 123 -39.47 -54.78 -28.71
N LYS A 124 -40.58 -54.04 -28.85
CA LYS A 124 -41.87 -54.54 -29.26
C LYS A 124 -41.84 -55.23 -30.65
N GLN A 125 -40.89 -54.85 -31.48
CA GLN A 125 -40.70 -55.38 -32.82
C GLN A 125 -39.67 -56.52 -32.90
N LYS A 126 -38.90 -56.79 -31.79
CA LYS A 126 -37.80 -57.75 -31.77
C LYS A 126 -38.16 -59.21 -32.10
N GLY A 127 -39.40 -59.60 -32.06
CA GLY A 127 -39.85 -60.94 -32.49
C GLY A 127 -40.53 -61.02 -33.84
N LYS A 128 -40.81 -59.87 -34.44
CA LYS A 128 -41.64 -59.75 -35.65
C LYS A 128 -40.90 -59.22 -36.88
N ARG A 129 -39.65 -58.72 -36.70
CA ARG A 129 -38.88 -58.06 -37.75
C ARG A 129 -37.50 -58.64 -37.90
N ASN A 130 -37.31 -59.46 -38.92
CA ASN A 130 -35.98 -59.76 -39.40
C ASN A 130 -35.60 -58.64 -40.37
N ASP A 131 -34.58 -57.82 -40.04
CA ASP A 131 -34.17 -56.66 -40.85
C ASP A 131 -33.82 -57.09 -42.28
N LEU A 132 -33.28 -58.30 -42.43
CA LEU A 132 -33.06 -58.88 -43.78
C LEU A 132 -34.40 -59.14 -44.49
N MET A 133 -35.41 -59.66 -43.80
CA MET A 133 -36.70 -59.92 -44.39
C MET A 133 -37.43 -58.65 -44.77
N PHE A 134 -37.23 -57.57 -44.00
CA PHE A 134 -37.78 -56.25 -44.32
C PHE A 134 -37.14 -55.67 -45.61
N ILE A 135 -35.86 -55.92 -45.85
CA ILE A 135 -35.17 -55.44 -47.07
C ILE A 135 -35.60 -56.30 -48.24
N VAL A 136 -35.56 -57.63 -48.12
CA VAL A 136 -35.83 -58.60 -49.20
C VAL A 136 -37.31 -58.62 -49.60
N SER A 137 -38.24 -58.30 -48.71
CA SER A 137 -39.69 -58.17 -49.00
C SER A 137 -40.05 -56.87 -49.79
N ALA A 138 -39.06 -56.13 -50.25
CA ALA A 138 -39.31 -54.95 -51.08
C ALA A 138 -39.76 -55.36 -52.51
N PRO A 139 -40.73 -54.63 -53.14
CA PRO A 139 -41.26 -54.97 -54.45
C PRO A 139 -40.21 -54.76 -55.57
N ASP A 140 -39.23 -53.90 -55.36
CA ASP A 140 -38.16 -53.63 -56.31
C ASP A 140 -36.83 -53.30 -55.63
N PHE A 141 -35.74 -53.30 -56.38
CA PHE A 141 -34.36 -53.06 -55.87
C PHE A 141 -34.22 -51.62 -55.30
N ASN A 142 -34.86 -50.61 -55.89
CA ASN A 142 -34.79 -49.26 -55.41
C ASN A 142 -35.46 -49.11 -54.02
N GLN A 143 -36.58 -49.77 -53.81
CA GLN A 143 -37.24 -49.82 -52.52
C GLN A 143 -36.38 -50.62 -51.49
N ALA A 144 -35.75 -51.70 -51.88
CA ALA A 144 -34.84 -52.46 -50.99
C ALA A 144 -33.68 -51.61 -50.54
N TYR A 145 -33.06 -50.83 -51.46
CA TYR A 145 -31.98 -49.91 -51.18
C TYR A 145 -32.44 -48.79 -50.20
N LYS A 146 -33.59 -48.15 -50.47
CA LYS A 146 -34.16 -47.10 -49.57
C LYS A 146 -34.41 -47.67 -48.19
N ARG A 147 -34.90 -48.88 -48.02
CA ARG A 147 -35.14 -49.55 -46.72
C ARG A 147 -33.82 -49.81 -45.97
N MET A 148 -32.77 -50.23 -46.67
CA MET A 148 -31.45 -50.39 -46.12
C MET A 148 -30.83 -49.07 -45.61
N VAL A 149 -30.90 -48.02 -46.44
CA VAL A 149 -30.44 -46.69 -46.04
C VAL A 149 -31.23 -46.15 -44.82
N TYR A 150 -32.53 -46.36 -44.78
CA TYR A 150 -33.36 -45.99 -43.66
C TYR A 150 -32.96 -46.68 -42.36
N LEU A 151 -32.74 -48.00 -42.39
CA LEU A 151 -32.25 -48.75 -41.21
C LEU A 151 -30.88 -48.28 -40.73
N LYS A 152 -29.96 -47.99 -41.65
CA LYS A 152 -28.65 -47.42 -41.33
C LYS A 152 -28.79 -46.05 -40.67
N GLN A 153 -29.60 -45.17 -41.24
CA GLN A 153 -29.87 -43.85 -40.63
C GLN A 153 -30.53 -43.95 -39.28
N TYR A 154 -31.49 -44.84 -39.10
CA TYR A 154 -32.15 -45.07 -37.84
C TYR A 154 -31.19 -45.60 -36.74
N SER A 155 -30.30 -46.54 -37.12
CA SER A 155 -29.29 -47.04 -36.21
C SER A 155 -28.30 -45.95 -35.79
N ALA A 156 -27.84 -45.15 -36.76
CA ALA A 156 -26.97 -44.00 -36.49
C ALA A 156 -27.64 -42.97 -35.61
N PHE A 157 -28.93 -42.66 -35.85
CA PHE A 157 -29.69 -41.77 -35.01
C PHE A 157 -29.80 -42.23 -33.56
N ARG A 158 -30.08 -43.52 -33.34
CA ARG A 158 -30.12 -44.15 -31.99
C ARG A 158 -28.78 -44.02 -31.29
N LYS A 159 -27.66 -44.32 -31.99
CA LYS A 159 -26.32 -44.22 -31.43
C LYS A 159 -26.03 -42.74 -31.02
N ASN A 160 -26.34 -41.81 -31.87
CA ASN A 160 -26.15 -40.36 -31.61
C ASN A 160 -27.00 -39.89 -30.43
N GLN A 161 -28.23 -40.37 -30.27
CA GLN A 161 -29.06 -40.06 -29.10
C GLN A 161 -28.45 -40.59 -27.78
N ALA A 162 -27.92 -41.81 -27.77
CA ALA A 162 -27.23 -42.35 -26.60
C ALA A 162 -25.98 -41.53 -26.23
N ILE A 163 -25.20 -41.07 -27.26
CA ILE A 163 -24.03 -40.20 -27.06
C ILE A 163 -24.47 -38.88 -26.44
N LYS A 164 -25.48 -38.21 -27.02
CA LYS A 164 -26.04 -36.94 -26.51
C LYS A 164 -26.49 -37.07 -25.02
N ILE A 165 -27.14 -38.18 -24.66
CA ILE A 165 -27.56 -38.42 -23.27
C ILE A 165 -26.31 -38.51 -22.37
N ALA A 166 -25.26 -39.24 -22.77
CA ALA A 166 -24.04 -39.36 -22.00
C ALA A 166 -23.30 -38.02 -21.85
N GLU A 167 -23.25 -37.23 -22.91
CA GLU A 167 -22.65 -35.88 -22.90
C GLU A 167 -23.41 -34.94 -21.99
N SER A 168 -24.76 -34.88 -22.10
CA SER A 168 -25.62 -34.08 -21.24
C SER A 168 -25.48 -34.46 -19.76
N GLN A 169 -25.40 -35.81 -19.44
CA GLN A 169 -25.13 -36.27 -18.07
C GLN A 169 -23.77 -35.76 -17.55
N LYS A 170 -22.74 -35.81 -18.38
CA LYS A 170 -21.39 -35.34 -18.03
C LYS A 170 -21.37 -33.83 -17.76
N GLU A 171 -22.02 -33.06 -18.61
CA GLU A 171 -22.15 -31.61 -18.43
C GLU A 171 -22.95 -31.24 -17.18
N LEU A 172 -24.03 -31.98 -16.88
CA LEU A 172 -24.80 -31.80 -15.65
C LEU A 172 -23.97 -32.05 -14.39
N ILE A 173 -23.13 -33.10 -14.37
CA ILE A 173 -22.21 -33.38 -13.26
C ILE A 173 -21.25 -32.22 -13.07
N LYS A 174 -20.59 -31.74 -14.14
CA LYS A 174 -19.66 -30.61 -14.07
C LYS A 174 -20.33 -29.34 -13.54
N LYS A 175 -21.58 -29.04 -13.98
CA LYS A 175 -22.33 -27.90 -13.48
C LYS A 175 -22.64 -28.03 -11.99
N LYS A 176 -22.99 -29.21 -11.50
CA LYS A 176 -23.22 -29.48 -10.07
C LYS A 176 -21.93 -29.33 -9.24
N GLU A 177 -20.80 -29.81 -9.74
CA GLU A 177 -19.49 -29.61 -9.10
C GLU A 177 -19.13 -28.11 -9.04
N LYS A 178 -19.33 -27.37 -10.15
CA LYS A 178 -19.12 -25.93 -10.17
C LYS A 178 -20.00 -25.20 -9.15
N LEU A 179 -21.26 -25.59 -9.02
CA LEU A 179 -22.19 -25.03 -8.05
C LEU A 179 -21.72 -25.27 -6.61
N ALA A 180 -21.24 -26.47 -6.31
CA ALA A 180 -20.68 -26.79 -4.99
C ALA A 180 -19.49 -25.89 -4.67
N GLN A 181 -18.52 -25.76 -5.58
CA GLN A 181 -17.37 -24.87 -5.43
C GLN A 181 -17.77 -23.39 -5.23
N GLN A 182 -18.80 -22.92 -5.96
CA GLN A 182 -19.32 -21.56 -5.78
C GLN A 182 -19.94 -21.35 -4.39
N LYS A 183 -20.67 -22.34 -3.88
CA LYS A 183 -21.27 -22.30 -2.52
C LYS A 183 -20.19 -22.33 -1.43
N ASP A 184 -19.16 -23.15 -1.58
CA ASP A 184 -18.03 -23.19 -0.64
C ASP A 184 -17.30 -21.84 -0.62
N ARG A 185 -17.04 -21.25 -1.80
CA ARG A 185 -16.46 -19.92 -1.92
C ARG A 185 -17.30 -18.84 -1.24
N LEU A 186 -18.62 -18.88 -1.40
CA LEU A 186 -19.54 -17.93 -0.75
C LEU A 186 -19.45 -18.01 0.78
N ILE A 187 -19.35 -19.22 1.32
CA ILE A 187 -19.17 -19.46 2.76
C ILE A 187 -17.86 -18.85 3.24
N GLU A 188 -16.75 -19.08 2.53
CA GLU A 188 -15.44 -18.53 2.87
C GLU A 188 -15.42 -16.99 2.81
N GLU A 189 -15.97 -16.40 1.75
CA GLU A 189 -16.09 -14.95 1.58
C GLU A 189 -16.93 -14.33 2.70
N SER A 190 -18.04 -14.97 3.10
CA SER A 190 -18.91 -14.51 4.17
C SER A 190 -18.24 -14.61 5.56
N ALA A 191 -17.50 -15.69 5.82
CA ALA A 191 -16.73 -15.83 7.05
C ALA A 191 -15.64 -14.77 7.15
N THR A 192 -14.89 -14.53 6.06
CA THR A 192 -13.86 -13.48 5.99
C THR A 192 -14.45 -12.09 6.25
N LYS A 193 -15.61 -11.78 5.65
CA LYS A 193 -16.34 -10.53 5.90
C LYS A 193 -16.66 -10.36 7.39
N THR A 194 -17.16 -11.40 8.05
CA THR A 194 -17.52 -11.34 9.46
C THR A 194 -16.32 -11.00 10.34
N ILE A 195 -15.17 -11.62 10.08
CA ILE A 195 -13.91 -11.34 10.79
C ILE A 195 -13.47 -9.91 10.59
N LEU A 196 -13.56 -9.39 9.36
CA LEU A 196 -13.15 -8.01 9.04
C LEU A 196 -14.06 -6.97 9.69
N VAL A 197 -15.37 -7.19 9.71
CA VAL A 197 -16.34 -6.30 10.38
C VAL A 197 -16.07 -6.26 11.89
N GLU A 198 -15.78 -7.40 12.50
CA GLU A 198 -15.44 -7.45 13.93
C GLU A 198 -14.11 -6.71 14.21
N SER A 199 -13.11 -6.87 13.34
CA SER A 199 -11.84 -6.14 13.42
C SER A 199 -12.04 -4.63 13.26
N GLU A 200 -12.88 -4.20 12.31
CA GLU A 200 -13.23 -2.78 12.13
C GLU A 200 -13.87 -2.19 13.39
N LYS A 201 -14.83 -2.90 13.98
CA LYS A 201 -15.51 -2.47 15.21
C LYS A 201 -14.53 -2.28 16.36
N LYS A 202 -13.65 -3.26 16.61
CA LYS A 202 -12.61 -3.16 17.64
C LYS A 202 -11.67 -1.99 17.41
N GLU A 203 -11.25 -1.77 16.17
CA GLU A 203 -10.37 -0.64 15.86
C GLU A 203 -11.08 0.72 16.02
N LEU A 204 -12.38 0.80 15.70
CA LEU A 204 -13.17 2.00 15.93
C LEU A 204 -13.27 2.35 17.41
N GLU A 205 -13.53 1.37 18.27
CA GLU A 205 -13.54 1.53 19.73
C GLU A 205 -12.16 1.98 20.24
N SER A 206 -11.09 1.39 19.72
CA SER A 206 -9.69 1.73 20.01
C SER A 206 -9.36 3.18 19.63
N VAL A 207 -9.80 3.65 18.46
CA VAL A 207 -9.66 5.05 18.02
C VAL A 207 -10.38 5.99 18.97
N ASN A 208 -11.61 5.67 19.37
CA ASN A 208 -12.39 6.51 20.28
C ASN A 208 -11.75 6.58 21.67
N SER A 209 -11.25 5.48 22.20
CA SER A 209 -10.50 5.45 23.46
C SER A 209 -9.24 6.33 23.37
N THR A 210 -8.47 6.23 22.30
CA THR A 210 -7.27 7.07 22.09
C THR A 210 -7.60 8.56 21.96
N LYS A 211 -8.74 8.91 21.31
CA LYS A 211 -9.22 10.30 21.24
C LYS A 211 -9.57 10.85 22.61
N ASN A 212 -10.23 10.07 23.47
CA ASN A 212 -10.57 10.46 24.83
C ASN A 212 -9.31 10.67 25.67
N GLU A 213 -8.33 9.79 25.56
CA GLU A 213 -7.02 9.94 26.21
C GLU A 213 -6.31 11.22 25.75
N LYS A 214 -6.30 11.50 24.44
CA LYS A 214 -5.79 12.76 23.89
C LYS A 214 -6.48 13.96 24.50
N GLN A 215 -7.82 13.97 24.57
CA GLN A 215 -8.59 15.09 25.11
C GLN A 215 -8.28 15.35 26.58
N THR A 216 -8.17 14.30 27.37
CA THR A 216 -7.77 14.40 28.80
C THR A 216 -6.38 15.01 28.92
N LEU A 217 -5.42 14.57 28.12
CA LEU A 217 -4.06 15.11 28.12
C LEU A 217 -4.03 16.59 27.69
N VAL A 218 -4.81 16.98 26.68
CA VAL A 218 -4.94 18.38 26.23
C VAL A 218 -5.48 19.26 27.39
N ASN A 219 -6.51 18.80 28.07
CA ASN A 219 -7.09 19.54 29.22
C ASN A 219 -6.06 19.72 30.34
N ASP A 220 -5.27 18.71 30.65
CA ASP A 220 -4.23 18.79 31.67
C ASP A 220 -3.07 19.71 31.28
N LEU A 221 -2.63 19.64 30.02
CA LEU A 221 -1.58 20.51 29.48
C LEU A 221 -2.03 21.98 29.40
N SER A 222 -3.31 22.24 29.11
CA SER A 222 -3.85 23.60 29.05
C SER A 222 -3.81 24.34 30.39
N LYS A 223 -3.87 23.61 31.49
CA LYS A 223 -3.74 24.19 32.84
C LYS A 223 -2.36 24.82 33.09
N SER A 224 -1.35 24.45 32.30
CA SER A 224 0.03 24.97 32.41
C SER A 224 0.38 25.96 31.29
N GLU A 225 -0.60 26.69 30.79
CA GLU A 225 -0.49 27.55 29.58
C GLU A 225 0.72 28.50 29.60
N LYS A 226 0.97 29.17 30.73
CA LYS A 226 2.07 30.15 30.84
C LYS A 226 3.45 29.50 30.69
N LEU A 227 3.64 28.32 31.25
CA LEU A 227 4.87 27.54 31.14
C LEU A 227 5.12 27.10 29.70
N PHE A 228 4.07 26.59 29.06
CA PHE A 228 4.17 26.10 27.68
C PHE A 228 4.38 27.22 26.66
N LYS A 229 3.75 28.39 26.83
CA LYS A 229 4.02 29.57 25.98
C LYS A 229 5.50 29.95 26.03
N LYS A 230 6.12 29.95 27.21
CA LYS A 230 7.55 30.21 27.36
C LYS A 230 8.40 29.14 26.65
N GLN A 231 8.09 27.85 26.83
CA GLN A 231 8.81 26.76 26.17
C GLN A 231 8.69 26.84 24.63
N ILE A 232 7.53 27.21 24.10
CA ILE A 232 7.30 27.39 22.67
C ILE A 232 8.20 28.52 22.14
N GLN A 233 8.24 29.66 22.82
CA GLN A 233 9.07 30.81 22.44
C GLN A 233 10.56 30.45 22.47
N ASP A 234 11.01 29.73 23.49
CA ASP A 234 12.40 29.27 23.60
C ASP A 234 12.76 28.28 22.45
N LYS A 235 11.85 27.38 22.10
CA LYS A 235 12.03 26.46 20.94
C LYS A 235 12.09 27.21 19.61
N GLN A 236 11.20 28.18 19.40
CA GLN A 236 11.24 29.01 18.17
C GLN A 236 12.54 29.78 18.05
N ASN A 237 13.04 30.36 19.15
CA ASN A 237 14.33 31.05 19.15
C ASN A 237 15.49 30.12 18.86
N LYS A 238 15.49 28.91 19.41
CA LYS A 238 16.51 27.88 19.12
C LYS A 238 16.45 27.40 17.66
N ALA A 239 15.24 27.15 17.13
CA ALA A 239 15.05 26.76 15.74
C ALA A 239 15.57 27.83 14.78
N LYS A 240 15.30 29.12 15.07
CA LYS A 240 15.81 30.24 14.26
C LYS A 240 17.33 30.32 14.32
N ALA A 241 17.92 30.21 15.52
CA ALA A 241 19.39 30.21 15.68
C ALA A 241 20.06 29.04 14.95
N LEU A 242 19.42 27.88 14.92
CA LEU A 242 19.88 26.71 14.15
C LEU A 242 19.82 27.01 12.65
N ASP A 243 18.67 27.53 12.17
CA ASP A 243 18.48 27.91 10.77
C ASP A 243 19.54 28.90 10.27
N ASP A 244 19.79 29.96 11.04
CA ASP A 244 20.81 30.96 10.71
C ASP A 244 22.22 30.34 10.65
N LYS A 245 22.54 29.39 11.54
CA LYS A 245 23.81 28.64 11.50
C LYS A 245 23.92 27.76 10.26
N ILE A 246 22.87 26.94 9.97
CA ILE A 246 22.86 26.05 8.81
C ILE A 246 23.02 26.85 7.53
N ARG A 247 22.27 27.95 7.39
CA ARG A 247 22.35 28.84 6.21
C ARG A 247 23.77 29.36 6.02
N LYS A 248 24.42 29.88 7.06
CA LYS A 248 25.82 30.36 6.98
C LYS A 248 26.78 29.25 6.55
N ILE A 249 26.62 28.03 7.09
CA ILE A 249 27.49 26.92 6.73
C ILE A 249 27.29 26.53 5.25
N ILE A 250 26.04 26.48 4.78
CA ILE A 250 25.75 26.21 3.38
C ILE A 250 26.31 27.32 2.47
N GLU A 251 26.21 28.60 2.86
CA GLU A 251 26.83 29.72 2.16
C GLU A 251 28.35 29.56 2.05
N GLU A 252 29.02 29.19 3.16
CA GLU A 252 30.45 28.93 3.17
C GLU A 252 30.84 27.75 2.27
N GLU A 253 30.07 26.66 2.27
CA GLU A 253 30.31 25.49 1.42
C GLU A 253 30.12 25.82 -0.08
N ILE A 254 29.06 26.54 -0.42
CA ILE A 254 28.82 27.01 -1.79
C ILE A 254 29.95 27.95 -2.24
N ALA A 255 30.39 28.87 -1.37
CA ALA A 255 31.48 29.75 -1.66
C ALA A 255 32.83 29.02 -1.89
N LYS A 256 33.12 27.97 -1.11
CA LYS A 256 34.29 27.10 -1.32
C LYS A 256 34.26 26.43 -2.69
N VAL A 257 33.13 25.80 -3.03
CA VAL A 257 32.95 25.13 -4.32
C VAL A 257 33.14 26.14 -5.48
N ARG A 258 32.60 27.34 -5.36
CA ARG A 258 32.81 28.41 -6.35
C ARG A 258 34.29 28.81 -6.47
N ALA A 259 34.99 28.97 -5.33
CA ALA A 259 36.41 29.34 -5.32
C ALA A 259 37.30 28.25 -5.93
N GLU A 260 37.01 26.98 -5.68
CA GLU A 260 37.72 25.83 -6.27
C GLU A 260 37.45 25.70 -7.77
N THR A 261 36.19 25.92 -8.21
CA THR A 261 35.82 25.91 -9.63
C THR A 261 36.48 27.08 -10.38
N LYS A 262 36.51 28.28 -9.77
CA LYS A 262 37.20 29.47 -10.35
C LYS A 262 38.70 29.21 -10.52
N LYS A 263 39.34 28.53 -9.56
CA LYS A 263 40.78 28.13 -9.66
C LYS A 263 41.04 27.09 -10.75
N LYS A 264 40.09 26.20 -11.06
CA LYS A 264 40.25 25.15 -12.05
C LYS A 264 39.81 25.53 -13.47
N THR A 265 38.80 26.39 -13.63
CA THR A 265 38.16 26.69 -14.93
C THR A 265 38.21 28.14 -15.32
N GLY A 266 38.67 29.05 -14.46
CA GLY A 266 38.70 30.48 -14.73
C GLY A 266 37.33 31.17 -14.82
N ASN A 267 36.23 30.43 -14.59
CA ASN A 267 34.86 30.93 -14.75
C ASN A 267 34.16 31.08 -13.39
N ASP A 268 33.45 32.18 -13.19
CA ASP A 268 32.74 32.51 -11.94
C ASP A 268 31.36 31.81 -11.81
N SER A 269 31.05 30.85 -12.70
CA SER A 269 29.79 30.13 -12.66
C SER A 269 29.84 28.99 -11.60
N TYR A 270 28.72 28.82 -10.87
CA TYR A 270 28.49 27.70 -9.97
C TYR A 270 28.31 26.42 -10.79
N ASN A 271 29.43 25.85 -11.24
CA ASN A 271 29.42 24.55 -11.89
C ASN A 271 29.89 23.50 -10.88
N LEU A 272 28.99 22.58 -10.53
CA LEU A 272 29.31 21.42 -9.71
C LEU A 272 30.40 20.59 -10.41
N THR A 273 31.26 19.94 -9.62
CA THR A 273 32.14 18.92 -10.19
C THR A 273 31.31 17.77 -10.78
N PRO A 274 31.83 17.01 -11.75
CA PRO A 274 31.11 15.85 -12.31
C PRO A 274 30.63 14.87 -11.22
N GLU A 275 31.41 14.66 -10.18
CA GLU A 275 31.05 13.82 -9.05
C GLU A 275 29.88 14.42 -8.22
N ALA A 276 29.92 15.72 -7.96
CA ALA A 276 28.85 16.41 -7.23
C ALA A 276 27.55 16.47 -8.06
N LEU A 277 27.67 16.58 -9.39
CA LEU A 277 26.53 16.51 -10.30
C LEU A 277 25.91 15.11 -10.33
N ALA A 278 26.74 14.05 -10.34
CA ALA A 278 26.27 12.67 -10.28
C ALA A 278 25.56 12.38 -8.95
N LEU A 279 26.12 12.81 -7.82
CA LEU A 279 25.47 12.72 -6.50
C LEU A 279 24.12 13.46 -6.45
N SER A 280 24.07 14.68 -6.98
CA SER A 280 22.85 15.49 -7.03
C SER A 280 21.76 14.83 -7.87
N SER A 281 22.13 14.30 -9.04
CA SER A 281 21.20 13.58 -9.92
C SER A 281 20.72 12.30 -9.25
N GLY A 282 21.62 11.55 -8.61
CA GLY A 282 21.31 10.36 -7.84
C GLY A 282 20.34 10.66 -6.68
N PHE A 283 20.59 11.73 -5.93
CA PHE A 283 19.70 12.16 -4.85
C PHE A 283 18.30 12.50 -5.37
N THR A 284 18.20 13.28 -6.44
CA THR A 284 16.92 13.66 -7.08
C THR A 284 16.12 12.44 -7.54
N ASN A 285 16.77 11.47 -8.19
CA ASN A 285 16.13 10.25 -8.71
C ASN A 285 15.62 9.30 -7.60
N ASN A 286 16.08 9.50 -6.37
CA ASN A 286 15.65 8.75 -5.19
C ASN A 286 14.60 9.48 -4.35
N GLN A 287 13.96 10.53 -4.87
CA GLN A 287 12.86 11.20 -4.16
C GLN A 287 11.72 10.21 -3.86
N GLY A 288 11.28 10.17 -2.59
CA GLY A 288 10.27 9.22 -2.09
C GLY A 288 10.78 7.80 -1.85
N LYS A 289 12.08 7.54 -2.08
CA LYS A 289 12.71 6.22 -1.92
C LYS A 289 13.87 6.22 -0.94
N LEU A 290 14.27 7.39 -0.43
CA LEU A 290 15.37 7.49 0.51
C LEU A 290 15.08 6.66 1.79
N PRO A 291 16.06 5.94 2.32
CA PRO A 291 15.90 5.24 3.60
C PRO A 291 15.68 6.26 4.73
N TRP A 292 15.02 5.82 5.77
CA TRP A 292 14.85 6.64 6.97
C TRP A 292 16.20 6.85 7.67
N PRO A 293 16.41 8.04 8.29
CA PRO A 293 17.62 8.34 9.06
C PRO A 293 17.74 7.53 10.34
N LEU A 294 16.68 6.85 10.74
CA LEU A 294 16.59 5.92 11.87
C LEU A 294 16.08 4.57 11.40
N GLU A 295 16.42 3.50 12.10
CA GLU A 295 15.88 2.18 11.79
C GLU A 295 14.42 2.07 12.17
N LYS A 296 14.05 2.69 13.31
CA LYS A 296 12.66 2.79 13.81
C LYS A 296 12.39 4.21 14.27
N GLY A 297 11.23 4.75 13.95
CA GLY A 297 10.83 6.08 14.39
C GLY A 297 9.42 6.43 13.96
N VAL A 298 8.84 7.43 14.63
CA VAL A 298 7.52 7.99 14.33
C VAL A 298 7.66 9.49 14.09
N ILE A 299 7.19 9.98 12.93
CA ILE A 299 7.17 11.42 12.65
C ILE A 299 6.12 12.07 13.54
N ILE A 300 6.57 12.86 14.49
CA ILE A 300 5.73 13.58 15.46
C ILE A 300 5.53 15.05 15.10
N THR A 301 6.41 15.64 14.27
CA THR A 301 6.25 16.99 13.74
C THR A 301 6.63 16.97 12.26
N ARG A 302 5.75 17.52 11.42
CA ARG A 302 5.97 17.59 9.97
C ARG A 302 6.61 18.92 9.58
N TYR A 303 7.09 19.00 8.37
CA TYR A 303 7.60 20.22 7.77
C TYR A 303 6.51 21.28 7.58
N GLY A 304 6.87 22.55 7.77
CA GLY A 304 6.05 23.71 7.46
C GLY A 304 5.27 24.27 8.67
N LYS A 305 4.26 25.08 8.37
CA LYS A 305 3.40 25.71 9.37
C LYS A 305 2.44 24.69 9.98
N GLN A 306 2.35 24.70 11.30
CA GLN A 306 1.45 23.84 12.04
C GLN A 306 0.81 24.62 13.20
N LYS A 307 -0.46 24.36 13.45
CA LYS A 307 -1.11 24.87 14.65
C LYS A 307 -0.58 24.10 15.86
N HIS A 308 -0.32 24.83 16.95
CA HIS A 308 0.09 24.17 18.18
C HIS A 308 -1.05 23.29 18.73
N PRO A 309 -0.79 22.03 19.09
CA PRO A 309 -1.85 21.04 19.39
C PRO A 309 -2.69 21.40 20.63
N VAL A 310 -2.17 22.24 21.53
CA VAL A 310 -2.89 22.71 22.74
C VAL A 310 -3.41 24.14 22.58
N PHE A 311 -2.64 25.02 21.92
CA PHE A 311 -2.96 26.45 21.78
C PHE A 311 -3.25 26.79 20.33
N ALA A 312 -4.50 26.70 19.91
CA ALA A 312 -4.91 26.87 18.51
C ALA A 312 -4.55 28.24 17.91
N ALA A 313 -4.35 29.27 18.76
CA ALA A 313 -3.92 30.60 18.36
C ALA A 313 -2.40 30.73 18.11
N VAL A 314 -1.62 29.69 18.46
CA VAL A 314 -0.17 29.68 18.29
C VAL A 314 0.18 28.83 17.07
N GLU A 315 0.80 29.46 16.08
CA GLU A 315 1.38 28.76 14.94
C GLU A 315 2.87 28.53 15.18
N THR A 316 3.34 27.34 14.85
CA THR A 316 4.76 26.98 14.84
C THR A 316 5.18 26.61 13.42
N PHE A 317 6.42 26.90 13.08
CA PHE A 317 7.01 26.49 11.81
C PHE A 317 8.14 25.50 12.06
N ASN A 318 8.11 24.35 11.38
CA ASN A 318 9.17 23.35 11.44
C ASN A 318 9.93 23.33 10.10
N ASN A 319 11.26 23.50 10.15
CA ASN A 319 12.13 23.53 8.98
C ASN A 319 12.42 22.15 8.39
N GLY A 320 12.09 21.08 9.14
CA GLY A 320 12.31 19.69 8.80
C GLY A 320 11.20 18.81 9.34
N ILE A 321 11.55 17.62 9.76
CA ILE A 321 10.66 16.69 10.48
C ILE A 321 11.30 16.30 11.80
N ASP A 322 10.49 16.15 12.84
CA ASP A 322 10.94 15.57 14.11
C ASP A 322 10.48 14.11 14.18
N ILE A 323 11.42 13.22 14.45
CA ILE A 323 11.19 11.78 14.51
C ILE A 323 11.46 11.28 15.93
N ALA A 324 10.38 10.86 16.64
CA ALA A 324 10.51 10.22 17.93
C ALA A 324 11.02 8.78 17.78
N THR A 325 11.91 8.37 18.67
CA THR A 325 12.52 7.04 18.65
C THR A 325 12.88 6.56 20.05
N ASP A 326 13.46 5.37 20.15
CA ASP A 326 13.95 4.79 21.40
C ASP A 326 15.27 5.44 21.85
N LYS A 327 15.57 5.34 23.17
CA LYS A 327 16.86 5.78 23.73
C LYS A 327 18.02 5.04 23.06
N ASN A 328 19.11 5.77 22.85
CA ASN A 328 20.35 5.27 22.24
C ASN A 328 20.19 4.74 20.79
N THR A 329 19.17 5.16 20.07
CA THR A 329 18.99 4.80 18.66
C THR A 329 20.11 5.41 17.81
N ALA A 330 20.72 4.59 16.94
CA ALA A 330 21.73 5.02 16.00
C ALA A 330 21.09 5.81 14.84
N VAL A 331 21.75 6.91 14.46
CA VAL A 331 21.40 7.72 13.29
C VAL A 331 22.26 7.29 12.12
N ARG A 332 21.66 7.21 10.94
CA ARG A 332 22.30 6.80 9.69
C ARG A 332 22.03 7.81 8.58
N VAL A 333 23.00 7.92 7.66
CA VAL A 333 22.83 8.80 6.50
C VAL A 333 21.79 8.26 5.54
N VAL A 334 20.97 9.15 4.96
CA VAL A 334 19.87 8.76 4.04
C VAL A 334 20.36 8.53 2.61
N PHE A 335 21.51 9.08 2.22
CA PHE A 335 22.08 8.95 0.87
C PHE A 335 23.59 9.17 0.92
N ASP A 336 24.32 8.66 -0.08
CA ASP A 336 25.76 8.85 -0.22
C ASP A 336 26.13 10.33 -0.19
N GLY A 337 27.21 10.66 0.50
CA GLY A 337 27.62 12.07 0.65
C GLY A 337 28.91 12.25 1.41
N THR A 338 29.26 13.51 1.65
CA THR A 338 30.46 13.89 2.41
C THR A 338 30.06 14.75 3.60
N VAL A 339 30.63 14.49 4.76
CA VAL A 339 30.39 15.29 5.97
C VAL A 339 30.98 16.68 5.79
N SER A 340 30.13 17.69 5.63
CA SER A 340 30.55 19.09 5.47
C SER A 340 30.92 19.74 6.79
N ARG A 341 30.08 19.53 7.82
CA ARG A 341 30.28 20.19 9.11
C ARG A 341 29.63 19.40 10.25
N ILE A 342 30.29 19.47 11.41
CA ILE A 342 29.76 19.01 12.69
C ILE A 342 29.76 20.21 13.63
N PHE A 343 28.64 20.49 14.31
CA PHE A 343 28.51 21.62 15.19
C PHE A 343 27.63 21.34 16.40
N PHE A 344 27.82 22.09 17.47
CA PHE A 344 27.07 21.95 18.71
C PHE A 344 25.96 23.00 18.80
N ILE A 345 24.78 22.59 19.27
CA ILE A 345 23.64 23.45 19.53
C ILE A 345 23.33 23.38 21.03
N LYS A 346 23.43 24.51 21.71
CA LYS A 346 23.19 24.57 23.17
C LYS A 346 21.78 24.09 23.50
N GLY A 347 21.69 23.01 24.27
CA GLY A 347 20.42 22.41 24.72
C GLY A 347 19.73 21.50 23.70
N GLU A 348 20.33 21.27 22.51
CA GLU A 348 19.81 20.34 21.49
C GLU A 348 20.86 19.31 21.04
N GLY A 349 22.09 19.38 21.62
CA GLY A 349 23.14 18.43 21.29
C GLY A 349 23.94 18.78 20.04
N LYS A 350 24.48 17.77 19.38
CA LYS A 350 25.30 17.93 18.17
C LYS A 350 24.41 17.84 16.91
N ALA A 351 24.88 18.46 15.83
CA ALA A 351 24.28 18.38 14.50
C ALA A 351 25.36 18.09 13.47
N ILE A 352 24.97 17.38 12.41
CA ILE A 352 25.80 17.03 11.26
C ILE A 352 25.13 17.56 10.01
N LEU A 353 25.93 18.24 9.17
CA LEU A 353 25.55 18.62 7.82
C LEU A 353 26.31 17.73 6.83
N ILE A 354 25.59 17.05 5.96
CA ILE A 354 26.13 16.17 4.91
C ILE A 354 25.79 16.76 3.54
N ASN A 355 26.79 16.82 2.66
CA ASN A 355 26.68 17.31 1.30
C ASN A 355 26.46 16.15 0.34
N HIS A 356 25.44 16.28 -0.53
CA HIS A 356 25.05 15.33 -1.58
C HIS A 356 25.07 15.98 -2.98
N GLY A 357 25.93 16.98 -3.19
CA GLY A 357 26.01 17.80 -4.39
C GLY A 357 25.23 19.10 -4.23
N GLU A 358 24.12 19.28 -4.92
CA GLU A 358 23.21 20.45 -4.71
C GLU A 358 22.39 20.33 -3.43
N TYR A 359 22.26 19.11 -2.90
CA TYR A 359 21.46 18.83 -1.72
C TYR A 359 22.31 18.70 -0.47
N PHE A 360 21.71 19.09 0.64
CA PHE A 360 22.29 18.90 1.97
C PHE A 360 21.25 18.23 2.87
N SER A 361 21.71 17.30 3.70
CA SER A 361 20.91 16.74 4.78
C SER A 361 21.47 17.16 6.13
N VAL A 362 20.59 17.52 7.06
CA VAL A 362 20.92 17.96 8.42
C VAL A 362 20.32 17.00 9.41
N TYR A 363 21.15 16.51 10.32
CA TYR A 363 20.77 15.63 11.41
C TYR A 363 21.11 16.34 12.72
N SER A 364 20.12 16.76 13.48
CA SER A 364 20.30 17.43 14.77
C SER A 364 19.59 16.71 15.91
N GLY A 365 19.97 17.00 17.14
CA GLY A 365 19.53 16.22 18.29
C GLY A 365 20.40 14.98 18.51
N LEU A 366 21.73 15.08 18.28
CA LEU A 366 22.67 13.98 18.46
C LEU A 366 23.42 14.11 19.81
N LYS A 367 23.46 13.03 20.57
CA LYS A 367 24.31 12.86 21.76
C LYS A 367 25.77 12.70 21.37
N GLU A 368 26.00 11.79 20.42
CA GLU A 368 27.31 11.43 19.91
C GLU A 368 27.36 11.47 18.40
N VAL A 369 28.54 11.79 17.88
CA VAL A 369 28.86 11.77 16.44
C VAL A 369 30.06 10.85 16.26
N THR A 370 29.93 9.87 15.35
CA THR A 370 30.95 8.82 15.12
C THR A 370 31.80 9.10 13.89
N VAL A 371 31.49 10.15 13.13
CA VAL A 371 32.19 10.53 11.90
C VAL A 371 32.91 11.87 12.03
N LYS A 372 33.79 12.19 11.09
CA LYS A 372 34.59 13.42 11.04
C LYS A 372 34.21 14.26 9.80
N VAL A 373 34.50 15.55 9.86
CA VAL A 373 34.40 16.45 8.71
C VAL A 373 35.32 15.97 7.59
N GLY A 374 34.78 15.83 6.38
CA GLY A 374 35.46 15.32 5.19
C GLY A 374 35.26 13.82 4.94
N ASP A 375 34.71 13.06 5.89
CA ASP A 375 34.40 11.64 5.66
C ASP A 375 33.38 11.46 4.55
N LYS A 376 33.66 10.51 3.63
CA LYS A 376 32.72 10.06 2.59
C LYS A 376 31.89 8.91 3.16
N LEU A 377 30.59 9.05 3.11
CA LEU A 377 29.62 8.14 3.69
C LEU A 377 28.77 7.48 2.61
N LEU A 378 28.46 6.21 2.80
CA LEU A 378 27.51 5.48 2.00
C LEU A 378 26.11 5.51 2.63
N SER A 379 25.08 5.38 1.83
CA SER A 379 23.70 5.30 2.30
C SER A 379 23.53 4.25 3.40
N LYS A 380 22.81 4.61 4.47
CA LYS A 380 22.57 3.81 5.68
C LYS A 380 23.81 3.65 6.61
N GLU A 381 24.91 4.29 6.34
CA GLU A 381 26.08 4.29 7.25
C GLU A 381 25.74 5.06 8.53
N LYS A 382 26.22 4.55 9.67
CA LYS A 382 25.97 5.16 10.99
C LYS A 382 26.81 6.41 11.17
N ILE A 383 26.17 7.50 11.65
CA ILE A 383 26.80 8.81 11.84
C ILE A 383 26.76 9.32 13.27
N GLY A 384 25.95 8.69 14.14
CA GLY A 384 25.85 9.10 15.54
C GLY A 384 24.73 8.39 16.29
N ILE A 385 24.43 8.91 17.48
CA ILE A 385 23.39 8.41 18.39
C ILE A 385 22.47 9.56 18.76
N VAL A 386 21.15 9.34 18.79
CA VAL A 386 20.13 10.34 19.17
C VAL A 386 20.30 10.75 20.64
N LEU A 387 20.16 12.03 20.94
CA LEU A 387 20.14 12.59 22.28
C LEU A 387 18.80 12.28 22.96
N THR A 388 18.86 11.84 24.22
CA THR A 388 17.69 11.74 25.09
C THR A 388 17.68 12.89 26.08
N HIS A 389 16.62 13.67 26.09
CA HIS A 389 16.33 14.67 27.14
C HIS A 389 15.68 13.96 28.32
N GLU A 390 16.45 13.61 29.33
CA GLU A 390 15.99 12.79 30.47
C GLU A 390 14.85 13.45 31.25
N GLU A 391 14.87 14.79 31.42
CA GLU A 391 13.82 15.53 32.14
C GLU A 391 12.46 15.42 31.46
N GLU A 392 12.43 15.42 30.12
CA GLU A 392 11.21 15.31 29.31
C GLU A 392 10.93 13.85 28.88
N ASN A 393 11.85 12.92 29.21
CA ASN A 393 11.86 11.55 28.68
C ASN A 393 11.62 11.50 27.16
N LYS A 394 12.36 12.35 26.45
CA LYS A 394 12.16 12.65 25.04
C LYS A 394 13.42 12.27 24.26
N THR A 395 13.26 11.40 23.26
CA THR A 395 14.31 11.02 22.32
C THR A 395 13.80 11.32 20.89
N GLU A 396 14.32 12.38 20.29
CA GLU A 396 13.85 12.86 18.99
C GLU A 396 15.04 13.25 18.11
N LEU A 397 14.98 12.88 16.84
CA LEU A 397 15.88 13.36 15.78
C LEU A 397 15.16 14.43 15.00
N HIS A 398 15.78 15.61 14.84
CA HIS A 398 15.34 16.61 13.87
C HIS A 398 16.12 16.44 12.58
N PHE A 399 15.38 16.29 11.46
CA PHE A 399 15.95 15.98 10.15
C PHE A 399 15.47 16.99 9.10
N GLU A 400 16.41 17.60 8.38
CA GLU A 400 16.13 18.56 7.33
C GLU A 400 16.78 18.14 6.00
N ILE A 401 16.17 18.54 4.89
CA ILE A 401 16.74 18.46 3.54
C ILE A 401 16.72 19.85 2.93
N TRP A 402 17.84 20.23 2.33
CA TRP A 402 18.02 21.52 1.66
C TRP A 402 18.46 21.29 0.22
N LYS A 403 17.97 22.13 -0.70
CA LYS A 403 18.49 22.25 -2.06
C LYS A 403 19.09 23.65 -2.22
N GLY A 404 20.43 23.76 -2.23
CA GLY A 404 21.07 25.05 -2.07
C GLY A 404 20.60 25.75 -0.80
N TYR A 405 19.94 26.90 -0.95
CA TYR A 405 19.39 27.68 0.17
C TYR A 405 17.92 27.35 0.51
N ASP A 406 17.27 26.50 -0.28
CA ASP A 406 15.84 26.22 -0.16
C ASP A 406 15.60 24.95 0.65
N LYS A 407 14.80 25.08 1.71
CA LYS A 407 14.36 23.96 2.51
C LYS A 407 13.34 23.12 1.75
N GLN A 408 13.50 21.83 1.83
CA GLN A 408 12.61 20.84 1.23
C GLN A 408 11.85 20.10 2.34
N ASP A 409 10.63 19.66 2.03
CA ASP A 409 9.87 18.80 2.94
C ASP A 409 10.47 17.37 2.95
N PRO A 410 11.14 16.94 4.05
CA PRO A 410 11.82 15.65 4.08
C PRO A 410 10.86 14.47 3.93
N SER A 411 9.58 14.62 4.30
CA SER A 411 8.60 13.53 4.17
C SER A 411 8.33 13.15 2.72
N LYS A 412 8.59 14.06 1.76
CA LYS A 412 8.48 13.77 0.32
C LYS A 412 9.67 12.97 -0.24
N TRP A 413 10.75 12.88 0.52
CA TRP A 413 11.99 12.22 0.10
C TRP A 413 12.14 10.82 0.70
N LEU A 414 11.67 10.63 1.93
CA LEU A 414 11.78 9.37 2.65
C LEU A 414 10.72 8.37 2.18
N TYR A 415 11.08 7.10 2.11
CA TYR A 415 10.18 6.01 1.74
C TYR A 415 9.01 5.90 2.73
N ASN A 416 7.77 5.91 2.23
CA ASN A 416 6.53 5.78 3.02
C ASN A 416 6.40 6.76 4.22
N ALA A 417 6.88 7.99 4.10
CA ALA A 417 6.82 8.99 5.18
C ALA A 417 5.58 9.90 5.16
N TYR A 418 4.56 9.61 4.34
CA TYR A 418 3.35 10.42 4.16
C TYR A 418 2.26 10.16 5.18
#